data_2d51eec828ebfb2a2427a0e6047f61a1
#
_entry.id   2d51eec828ebfb2a2427a0e6047f61a1
#
_cell.length_a   1.000
_cell.length_b   1.000
_cell.length_c   1.000
_cell.angle_alpha   90.00
_cell.angle_beta   90.00
_cell.angle_gamma   90.00
#
_symmetry.space_group_name_H-M   'P 1'
#
loop_
_entity.id
_entity.type
_entity.pdbx_description
1 polymer ?
#
loop_
_entity_poly.entity_id
_entity_poly.type
_entity_poly.pdbx_seq_one_letter_code
_entity_poly.pdbx_strand_id
1 'polypeptide(L)'
;MKHIVIIGAGYAGMAATARLARRVKGRDDVRVTLVNPQARFTERLRLHQAASGQRLAELQIPDMLAGTDVEFVQGWVTGLDADARTVRLDDERVIGYDTLVYALGSVADTEAVPGVDEFAYTLNSAHDAGLLAQELDRLGAGTVVVAGGGLTGIESAAEIAERHPELDVVLLSRQTPGSMMGPKARARLHAGLARLGVRIRSGVDIVKVMPDGVALADGEVVPAGAVLWATGVRVSPLAAAAGLRVDERGRIITDAALRSVSHRDVYVVGDAAAVRQGYGLVHGTCQSGIPTGVHAAANIVRELKGKQPKRFRFGYVHQPVSLGRHDAVIQFTHPDDSASRFYLAGRWAVAYKETVSASPWTTYRLLKLLPALGAVTWRRGGGFTR
;
A
#
# COMPACT_ATOMS: atom_id res chain seq x y z
N MET A 1 -2.61 -15.86 -29.69
CA MET A 1 -1.75 -15.64 -28.49
C MET A 1 -2.50 -14.72 -27.56
N LYS A 2 -2.74 -15.10 -26.30
CA LYS A 2 -3.44 -14.27 -25.30
C LYS A 2 -2.44 -13.33 -24.63
N HIS A 3 -2.73 -12.04 -24.62
CA HIS A 3 -1.89 -11.02 -23.99
C HIS A 3 -2.46 -10.60 -22.64
N ILE A 4 -1.73 -10.86 -21.57
CA ILE A 4 -2.05 -10.43 -20.20
C ILE A 4 -1.16 -9.23 -19.87
N VAL A 5 -1.76 -8.09 -19.61
CA VAL A 5 -1.04 -6.86 -19.22
C VAL A 5 -1.31 -6.58 -17.75
N ILE A 6 -0.25 -6.31 -16.98
CA ILE A 6 -0.33 -5.93 -15.57
C ILE A 6 0.19 -4.50 -15.46
N ILE A 7 -0.65 -3.58 -14.99
CA ILE A 7 -0.26 -2.18 -14.77
C ILE A 7 -0.05 -1.90 -13.29
N GLY A 8 1.19 -1.50 -12.94
CA GLY A 8 1.64 -1.25 -11.57
C GLY A 8 2.34 -2.44 -10.93
N ALA A 9 3.55 -2.22 -10.45
CA ALA A 9 4.39 -3.21 -9.76
C ALA A 9 4.48 -2.97 -8.25
N GLY A 10 3.39 -2.50 -7.62
CA GLY A 10 3.24 -2.50 -6.18
C GLY A 10 3.05 -3.91 -5.61
N TYR A 11 2.71 -4.02 -4.32
CA TYR A 11 2.59 -5.34 -3.65
C TYR A 11 1.64 -6.30 -4.36
N ALA A 12 0.49 -5.83 -4.82
CA ALA A 12 -0.51 -6.66 -5.49
C ALA A 12 -0.10 -7.04 -6.91
N GLY A 13 0.43 -6.08 -7.68
CA GLY A 13 0.89 -6.31 -9.05
C GLY A 13 2.08 -7.28 -9.12
N MET A 14 3.08 -7.11 -8.25
CA MET A 14 4.21 -8.05 -8.16
C MET A 14 3.76 -9.45 -7.75
N ALA A 15 2.80 -9.57 -6.84
CA ALA A 15 2.25 -10.87 -6.45
C ALA A 15 1.53 -11.57 -7.61
N ALA A 16 0.75 -10.82 -8.40
CA ALA A 16 0.10 -11.32 -9.60
C ALA A 16 1.12 -11.75 -10.64
N THR A 17 2.12 -10.91 -10.91
CA THR A 17 3.19 -11.16 -11.87
C THR A 17 4.01 -12.40 -11.51
N ALA A 18 4.50 -12.50 -10.29
CA ALA A 18 5.32 -13.63 -9.83
C ALA A 18 4.56 -14.97 -9.94
N ARG A 19 3.26 -14.95 -9.63
CA ARG A 19 2.42 -16.14 -9.74
C ARG A 19 2.13 -16.51 -11.20
N LEU A 20 1.83 -15.53 -12.06
CA LEU A 20 1.61 -15.76 -13.48
C LEU A 20 2.87 -16.27 -14.15
N ALA A 21 4.02 -15.66 -13.91
CA ALA A 21 5.31 -16.01 -14.47
C ALA A 21 5.59 -17.52 -14.43
N ARG A 22 5.33 -18.15 -13.28
CA ARG A 22 5.53 -19.61 -13.13
C ARG A 22 4.48 -20.44 -13.87
N ARG A 23 3.25 -19.94 -13.96
CA ARG A 23 2.10 -20.69 -14.50
C ARG A 23 2.00 -20.66 -16.01
N VAL A 24 2.60 -19.65 -16.63
CA VAL A 24 2.61 -19.46 -18.08
C VAL A 24 3.97 -19.79 -18.71
N LYS A 25 4.99 -20.11 -17.90
CA LYS A 25 6.32 -20.43 -18.38
C LYS A 25 6.28 -21.57 -19.43
N GLY A 26 6.91 -21.32 -20.59
CA GLY A 26 6.94 -22.25 -21.73
C GLY A 26 5.61 -22.38 -22.48
N ARG A 27 4.71 -21.41 -22.34
CA ARG A 27 3.43 -21.34 -23.10
C ARG A 27 3.56 -20.32 -24.22
N ASP A 28 3.66 -20.78 -25.45
CA ASP A 28 3.75 -19.92 -26.65
C ASP A 28 2.42 -19.23 -27.00
N ASP A 29 1.31 -19.67 -26.39
CA ASP A 29 -0.03 -19.10 -26.60
C ASP A 29 -0.37 -17.96 -25.65
N VAL A 30 0.53 -17.61 -24.68
CA VAL A 30 0.32 -16.56 -23.66
C VAL A 30 1.53 -15.66 -23.56
N ARG A 31 1.31 -14.35 -23.67
CA ARG A 31 2.28 -13.28 -23.37
C ARG A 31 1.89 -12.58 -22.09
N VAL A 32 2.86 -12.24 -21.24
CA VAL A 32 2.64 -11.45 -20.02
C VAL A 32 3.55 -10.24 -20.04
N THR A 33 2.98 -9.06 -19.88
CA THR A 33 3.72 -7.79 -19.79
C THR A 33 3.41 -7.11 -18.45
N LEU A 34 4.46 -6.74 -17.71
CA LEU A 34 4.37 -5.91 -16.50
C LEU A 34 4.80 -4.48 -16.85
N VAL A 35 3.93 -3.51 -16.62
CA VAL A 35 4.19 -2.09 -16.81
C VAL A 35 4.35 -1.38 -15.48
N ASN A 36 5.46 -0.64 -15.31
CA ASN A 36 5.68 0.17 -14.11
C ASN A 36 6.65 1.33 -14.44
N PRO A 37 6.47 2.54 -13.86
CA PRO A 37 7.34 3.67 -14.18
C PRO A 37 8.78 3.51 -13.71
N GLN A 38 9.02 2.72 -12.67
CA GLN A 38 10.34 2.51 -12.08
C GLN A 38 10.74 1.04 -12.14
N ALA A 39 12.01 0.79 -12.43
CA ALA A 39 12.59 -0.56 -12.37
C ALA A 39 12.81 -1.02 -10.92
N ARG A 40 12.95 -0.09 -9.97
CA ARG A 40 13.06 -0.39 -8.54
C ARG A 40 11.69 -0.64 -7.92
N PHE A 41 11.58 -1.74 -7.16
CA PHE A 41 10.41 -2.02 -6.34
C PHE A 41 10.35 -1.08 -5.12
N THR A 42 9.22 -0.40 -4.91
CA THR A 42 9.03 0.51 -3.78
C THR A 42 8.51 -0.26 -2.57
N GLU A 43 9.35 -0.41 -1.54
CA GLU A 43 8.97 -1.00 -0.25
C GLU A 43 8.16 -0.02 0.59
N ARG A 44 6.89 0.24 0.22
CA ARG A 44 6.02 1.21 0.93
C ARG A 44 5.93 0.97 2.44
N LEU A 45 6.06 -0.28 2.89
CA LEU A 45 6.10 -0.64 4.32
C LEU A 45 7.33 -0.09 5.07
N ARG A 46 8.33 0.42 4.34
CA ARG A 46 9.59 0.93 4.89
C ARG A 46 9.88 2.38 4.51
N LEU A 47 8.96 3.06 3.82
CA LEU A 47 9.20 4.45 3.38
C LEU A 47 9.34 5.42 4.56
N HIS A 48 8.69 5.15 5.71
CA HIS A 48 8.90 5.91 6.95
C HIS A 48 10.36 5.81 7.45
N GLN A 49 11.04 4.66 7.22
CA GLN A 49 12.46 4.49 7.52
C GLN A 49 13.34 5.30 6.55
N ALA A 50 12.99 5.29 5.25
CA ALA A 50 13.70 6.10 4.26
C ALA A 50 13.54 7.60 4.54
N ALA A 51 12.35 8.02 4.96
CA ALA A 51 12.04 9.40 5.33
C ALA A 51 12.79 9.89 6.57
N SER A 52 13.25 9.00 7.44
CA SER A 52 14.16 9.31 8.56
C SER A 52 15.65 9.14 8.20
N GLY A 53 15.99 9.01 6.90
CA GLY A 53 17.37 8.91 6.42
C GLY A 53 17.97 7.51 6.37
N GLN A 54 17.18 6.43 6.57
CA GLN A 54 17.70 5.07 6.46
C GLN A 54 17.79 4.63 4.99
N ARG A 55 18.87 3.95 4.64
CA ARG A 55 19.00 3.33 3.30
C ARG A 55 18.19 2.05 3.22
N LEU A 56 17.31 1.97 2.25
CA LEU A 56 16.56 0.76 1.91
C LEU A 56 17.29 -0.07 0.84
N ALA A 57 17.02 -1.38 0.81
CA ALA A 57 17.52 -2.26 -0.23
C ALA A 57 17.09 -1.82 -1.64
N GLU A 58 17.97 -2.00 -2.61
CA GLU A 58 17.68 -1.73 -4.02
C GLU A 58 17.15 -2.99 -4.71
N LEU A 59 15.85 -3.21 -4.55
CA LEU A 59 15.17 -4.38 -5.11
C LEU A 59 14.74 -4.09 -6.55
N GLN A 60 15.42 -4.70 -7.53
CA GLN A 60 15.14 -4.48 -8.94
C GLN A 60 14.08 -5.44 -9.46
N ILE A 61 13.03 -4.90 -10.10
CA ILE A 61 11.95 -5.69 -10.71
C ILE A 61 12.49 -6.60 -11.83
N PRO A 62 13.37 -6.14 -12.74
CA PRO A 62 13.97 -7.02 -13.76
C PRO A 62 14.71 -8.23 -13.17
N ASP A 63 15.43 -8.05 -12.05
CA ASP A 63 16.13 -9.17 -11.37
C ASP A 63 15.13 -10.20 -10.81
N MET A 64 13.99 -9.73 -10.30
CA MET A 64 12.92 -10.62 -9.85
C MET A 64 12.33 -11.41 -11.02
N LEU A 65 12.25 -10.81 -12.20
CA LEU A 65 11.68 -11.43 -13.40
C LEU A 65 12.69 -12.27 -14.19
N ALA A 66 13.97 -12.22 -13.87
CA ALA A 66 15.00 -12.99 -14.54
C ALA A 66 14.67 -14.48 -14.57
N GLY A 67 14.82 -15.10 -15.76
CA GLY A 67 14.49 -16.52 -16.02
C GLY A 67 12.98 -16.81 -16.09
N THR A 68 12.15 -15.80 -16.30
CA THR A 68 10.72 -15.93 -16.63
C THR A 68 10.44 -15.40 -18.05
N ASP A 69 9.25 -15.72 -18.57
CA ASP A 69 8.79 -15.23 -19.87
C ASP A 69 7.93 -13.94 -19.73
N VAL A 70 8.10 -13.21 -18.61
CA VAL A 70 7.40 -11.94 -18.36
C VAL A 70 8.24 -10.80 -18.91
N GLU A 71 7.66 -10.02 -19.80
CA GLU A 71 8.25 -8.79 -20.31
C GLU A 71 8.05 -7.66 -19.29
N PHE A 72 9.12 -6.93 -18.95
CA PHE A 72 9.03 -5.70 -18.17
C PHE A 72 9.10 -4.50 -19.10
N VAL A 73 8.08 -3.66 -19.04
CA VAL A 73 8.01 -2.39 -19.77
C VAL A 73 8.04 -1.25 -18.77
N GLN A 74 9.14 -0.49 -18.81
CA GLN A 74 9.22 0.73 -18.01
C GLN A 74 8.43 1.84 -18.70
N GLY A 75 7.52 2.48 -17.97
CA GLY A 75 6.68 3.57 -18.45
C GLY A 75 5.57 3.91 -17.47
N TRP A 76 5.13 5.15 -17.53
CA TRP A 76 4.01 5.65 -16.74
C TRP A 76 2.70 5.46 -17.52
N VAL A 77 1.68 4.86 -16.91
CA VAL A 77 0.37 4.70 -17.54
C VAL A 77 -0.38 6.02 -17.49
N THR A 78 -0.59 6.64 -18.66
CA THR A 78 -1.27 7.93 -18.83
C THR A 78 -2.71 7.79 -19.32
N GLY A 79 -3.05 6.64 -19.95
CA GLY A 79 -4.38 6.38 -20.50
C GLY A 79 -4.77 4.91 -20.42
N LEU A 80 -6.06 4.67 -20.32
CA LEU A 80 -6.69 3.36 -20.43
C LEU A 80 -7.97 3.52 -21.23
N ASP A 81 -8.13 2.68 -22.26
CA ASP A 81 -9.39 2.50 -22.98
C ASP A 81 -9.85 1.06 -22.72
N ALA A 82 -10.89 0.90 -21.88
CA ALA A 82 -11.35 -0.41 -21.47
C ALA A 82 -12.16 -1.11 -22.58
N ASP A 83 -12.84 -0.37 -23.45
CA ASP A 83 -13.60 -0.90 -24.57
C ASP A 83 -12.67 -1.34 -25.71
N ALA A 84 -11.69 -0.50 -26.06
CA ALA A 84 -10.65 -0.83 -27.05
C ALA A 84 -9.59 -1.80 -26.51
N ARG A 85 -9.55 -2.06 -25.20
CA ARG A 85 -8.58 -2.91 -24.51
C ARG A 85 -7.14 -2.47 -24.73
N THR A 86 -6.87 -1.19 -24.52
CA THR A 86 -5.55 -0.61 -24.69
C THR A 86 -5.11 0.19 -23.46
N VAL A 87 -3.82 0.16 -23.20
CA VAL A 87 -3.13 0.98 -22.19
C VAL A 87 -2.16 1.91 -22.92
N ARG A 88 -2.21 3.21 -22.63
CA ARG A 88 -1.27 4.21 -23.16
C ARG A 88 -0.22 4.57 -22.11
N LEU A 89 1.02 4.72 -22.55
CA LEU A 89 2.13 5.13 -21.72
C LEU A 89 2.53 6.60 -22.00
N ASP A 90 3.38 7.16 -21.15
CA ASP A 90 3.92 8.53 -21.22
C ASP A 90 4.79 8.80 -22.46
N ASP A 91 5.34 7.77 -23.08
CA ASP A 91 6.08 7.83 -24.34
C ASP A 91 5.22 7.51 -25.58
N GLU A 92 3.90 7.66 -25.46
CA GLU A 92 2.89 7.42 -26.50
C GLU A 92 2.77 5.95 -26.96
N ARG A 93 3.52 5.01 -26.39
CA ARG A 93 3.31 3.59 -26.66
C ARG A 93 1.91 3.16 -26.25
N VAL A 94 1.26 2.37 -27.11
CA VAL A 94 -0.05 1.77 -26.83
C VAL A 94 0.12 0.26 -26.78
N ILE A 95 -0.33 -0.34 -25.68
CA ILE A 95 -0.26 -1.78 -25.43
C ILE A 95 -1.67 -2.34 -25.40
N GLY A 96 -2.00 -3.22 -26.37
CA GLY A 96 -3.25 -3.94 -26.38
C GLY A 96 -3.23 -5.14 -25.43
N TYR A 97 -4.38 -5.52 -24.87
CA TYR A 97 -4.50 -6.67 -23.97
C TYR A 97 -5.75 -7.52 -24.27
N ASP A 98 -5.69 -8.80 -23.94
CA ASP A 98 -6.88 -9.68 -23.83
C ASP A 98 -7.36 -9.76 -22.37
N THR A 99 -6.45 -9.57 -21.40
CA THR A 99 -6.75 -9.51 -19.97
C THR A 99 -5.87 -8.45 -19.33
N LEU A 100 -6.48 -7.54 -18.57
CA LEU A 100 -5.77 -6.52 -17.79
C LEU A 100 -5.78 -6.89 -16.31
N VAL A 101 -4.64 -6.73 -15.63
CA VAL A 101 -4.57 -6.67 -14.17
C VAL A 101 -4.30 -5.22 -13.77
N TYR A 102 -5.33 -4.53 -13.28
CA TYR A 102 -5.24 -3.16 -12.81
C TYR A 102 -4.71 -3.17 -11.37
N ALA A 103 -3.46 -2.73 -11.17
CA ALA A 103 -2.75 -2.76 -9.90
C ALA A 103 -2.09 -1.42 -9.54
N LEU A 104 -2.65 -0.28 -10.00
CA LEU A 104 -2.06 1.06 -9.80
C LEU A 104 -2.12 1.55 -8.35
N GLY A 105 -2.83 0.84 -7.47
CA GLY A 105 -2.86 1.14 -6.04
C GLY A 105 -3.49 2.48 -5.69
N SER A 106 -2.91 3.14 -4.68
CA SER A 106 -3.33 4.45 -4.18
C SER A 106 -2.13 5.33 -3.87
N VAL A 107 -2.33 6.64 -3.79
CA VAL A 107 -1.37 7.64 -3.36
C VAL A 107 -1.94 8.46 -2.20
N ALA A 108 -1.12 9.23 -1.50
CA ALA A 108 -1.61 10.19 -0.51
C ALA A 108 -2.58 11.18 -1.17
N ASP A 109 -3.65 11.49 -0.47
CA ASP A 109 -4.62 12.47 -0.93
C ASP A 109 -4.12 13.88 -0.59
N THR A 110 -3.47 14.50 -1.57
CA THR A 110 -2.91 15.86 -1.45
C THR A 110 -3.89 16.95 -1.86
N GLU A 111 -5.07 16.59 -2.38
CA GLU A 111 -6.08 17.53 -2.84
C GLU A 111 -7.18 17.77 -1.77
N ALA A 112 -7.26 16.91 -0.74
CA ALA A 112 -8.29 16.97 0.29
C ALA A 112 -8.19 18.24 1.18
N VAL A 113 -6.99 18.81 1.31
CA VAL A 113 -6.73 19.99 2.16
C VAL A 113 -5.83 20.95 1.39
N PRO A 114 -6.21 22.24 1.28
CA PRO A 114 -5.43 23.27 0.58
C PRO A 114 -3.99 23.36 1.09
N GLY A 115 -3.04 23.45 0.17
CA GLY A 115 -1.61 23.61 0.42
C GLY A 115 -0.86 22.32 0.75
N VAL A 116 -1.53 21.16 0.79
CA VAL A 116 -0.85 19.88 1.01
C VAL A 116 0.06 19.53 -0.15
N ASP A 117 -0.38 19.73 -1.38
CA ASP A 117 0.37 19.46 -2.61
C ASP A 117 1.60 20.38 -2.77
N GLU A 118 1.58 21.58 -2.17
CA GLU A 118 2.62 22.58 -2.29
C GLU A 118 3.63 22.54 -1.12
N PHE A 119 3.15 22.32 0.12
CA PHE A 119 3.94 22.53 1.34
C PHE A 119 4.13 21.27 2.20
N ALA A 120 3.53 20.14 1.84
CA ALA A 120 3.68 18.92 2.63
C ALA A 120 4.49 17.85 1.88
N TYR A 121 5.25 17.08 2.62
CA TYR A 121 5.91 15.86 2.14
C TYR A 121 4.94 14.67 2.22
N THR A 122 5.14 13.70 1.33
CA THR A 122 4.37 12.45 1.32
C THR A 122 5.29 11.23 1.32
N LEU A 123 4.71 10.04 1.51
CA LEU A 123 5.42 8.76 1.39
C LEU A 123 4.87 7.95 0.20
N ASN A 124 4.72 8.57 -0.96
CA ASN A 124 4.25 7.90 -2.16
C ASN A 124 5.36 7.09 -2.85
N SER A 125 6.60 7.59 -2.79
CA SER A 125 7.77 6.98 -3.43
C SER A 125 9.02 7.07 -2.55
N ALA A 126 10.08 6.35 -2.93
CA ALA A 126 11.39 6.47 -2.30
C ALA A 126 12.02 7.86 -2.53
N HIS A 127 11.68 8.52 -3.65
CA HIS A 127 12.10 9.89 -3.93
C HIS A 127 11.48 10.87 -2.93
N ASP A 128 10.16 10.81 -2.73
CA ASP A 128 9.45 11.69 -1.79
C ASP A 128 9.95 11.49 -0.35
N ALA A 129 10.17 10.23 0.04
CA ALA A 129 10.77 9.92 1.35
C ALA A 129 12.19 10.51 1.49
N GLY A 130 12.98 10.49 0.40
CA GLY A 130 14.30 11.09 0.35
C GLY A 130 14.28 12.61 0.46
N LEU A 131 13.30 13.28 -0.15
CA LEU A 131 13.11 14.73 -0.02
C LEU A 131 12.80 15.11 1.45
N LEU A 132 11.93 14.35 2.11
CA LEU A 132 11.66 14.59 3.54
C LEU A 132 12.92 14.35 4.39
N ALA A 133 13.68 13.28 4.14
CA ALA A 133 14.91 13.02 4.87
C ALA A 133 15.92 14.18 4.75
N GLN A 134 16.12 14.72 3.54
CA GLN A 134 16.99 15.88 3.31
C GLN A 134 16.49 17.13 4.06
N GLU A 135 15.18 17.35 4.09
CA GLU A 135 14.60 18.48 4.80
C GLU A 135 14.76 18.35 6.31
N LEU A 136 14.59 17.15 6.89
CA LEU A 136 14.79 16.91 8.32
C LEU A 136 16.25 17.16 8.72
N ASP A 137 17.21 16.70 7.92
CA ASP A 137 18.64 16.96 8.13
C ASP A 137 18.95 18.48 8.03
N ARG A 138 18.34 19.20 7.07
CA ARG A 138 18.50 20.66 6.87
C ARG A 138 17.89 21.46 8.01
N LEU A 139 16.74 21.01 8.53
CA LEU A 139 16.01 21.71 9.59
C LEU A 139 16.83 21.75 10.89
N GLY A 140 17.53 20.66 11.23
CA GLY A 140 18.45 20.55 12.36
C GLY A 140 17.80 20.73 13.74
N ALA A 141 16.85 21.66 13.88
CA ALA A 141 16.04 21.88 15.08
C ALA A 141 14.69 22.52 14.71
N GLY A 142 13.68 22.34 15.51
CA GLY A 142 12.34 22.90 15.29
C GLY A 142 11.25 21.85 15.32
N THR A 143 10.04 22.25 14.93
CA THR A 143 8.87 21.38 14.96
C THR A 143 8.65 20.69 13.63
N VAL A 144 8.37 19.39 13.67
CA VAL A 144 7.90 18.57 12.55
C VAL A 144 6.48 18.10 12.86
N VAL A 145 5.55 18.43 11.98
CA VAL A 145 4.18 17.96 12.07
C VAL A 145 4.02 16.68 11.23
N VAL A 146 3.52 15.62 11.86
CA VAL A 146 3.04 14.42 11.16
C VAL A 146 1.52 14.42 11.20
N ALA A 147 0.89 14.59 10.02
CA ALA A 147 -0.56 14.61 9.88
C ALA A 147 -1.09 13.20 9.61
N GLY A 148 -1.80 12.63 10.60
CA GLY A 148 -2.47 11.33 10.47
C GLY A 148 -2.10 10.31 11.55
N GLY A 149 -3.10 9.88 12.33
CA GLY A 149 -2.97 8.88 13.41
C GLY A 149 -3.12 7.42 12.95
N GLY A 150 -3.03 7.16 11.66
CA GLY A 150 -2.94 5.80 11.10
C GLY A 150 -1.57 5.17 11.29
N LEU A 151 -1.41 3.89 10.89
CA LEU A 151 -0.17 3.14 11.10
C LEU A 151 1.06 3.86 10.52
N THR A 152 0.96 4.39 9.30
CA THR A 152 2.04 5.11 8.63
C THR A 152 2.46 6.37 9.40
N GLY A 153 1.51 7.18 9.84
CA GLY A 153 1.83 8.40 10.59
C GLY A 153 2.46 8.10 11.95
N ILE A 154 1.96 7.09 12.65
CA ILE A 154 2.54 6.65 13.93
C ILE A 154 3.98 6.17 13.74
N GLU A 155 4.23 5.32 12.73
CA GLU A 155 5.57 4.81 12.43
C GLU A 155 6.52 5.92 12.01
N SER A 156 6.05 6.86 11.17
CA SER A 156 6.85 8.02 10.75
C SER A 156 7.21 8.93 11.91
N ALA A 157 6.23 9.27 12.77
CA ALA A 157 6.50 10.11 13.93
C ALA A 157 7.53 9.46 14.89
N ALA A 158 7.40 8.14 15.10
CA ALA A 158 8.34 7.40 15.95
C ALA A 158 9.75 7.33 15.35
N GLU A 159 9.88 7.04 14.06
CA GLU A 159 11.19 6.96 13.38
C GLU A 159 11.88 8.34 13.31
N ILE A 160 11.12 9.40 13.00
CA ILE A 160 11.67 10.77 12.99
C ILE A 160 12.15 11.16 14.38
N ALA A 161 11.35 10.97 15.42
CA ALA A 161 11.72 11.31 16.78
C ALA A 161 12.90 10.50 17.31
N GLU A 162 13.03 9.23 16.93
CA GLU A 162 14.19 8.40 17.33
C GLU A 162 15.48 8.83 16.62
N ARG A 163 15.38 9.21 15.35
CA ARG A 163 16.53 9.54 14.51
C ARG A 163 17.01 10.99 14.69
N HIS A 164 16.08 11.89 14.94
CA HIS A 164 16.28 13.33 15.07
C HIS A 164 15.76 13.81 16.45
N PRO A 165 16.46 13.46 17.56
CA PRO A 165 16.02 13.81 18.92
C PRO A 165 16.04 15.31 19.20
N GLU A 166 16.65 16.11 18.34
CA GLU A 166 16.67 17.58 18.35
C GLU A 166 15.39 18.19 17.77
N LEU A 167 14.56 17.41 17.06
CA LEU A 167 13.31 17.85 16.48
C LEU A 167 12.13 17.59 17.43
N ASP A 168 11.21 18.55 17.50
CA ASP A 168 9.98 18.44 18.24
C ASP A 168 8.87 17.82 17.34
N VAL A 169 8.60 16.54 17.47
CA VAL A 169 7.67 15.82 16.62
C VAL A 169 6.25 15.87 17.17
N VAL A 170 5.33 16.44 16.40
CA VAL A 170 3.90 16.57 16.73
C VAL A 170 3.05 15.70 15.81
N LEU A 171 2.38 14.71 16.37
CA LEU A 171 1.44 13.85 15.65
C LEU A 171 0.01 14.40 15.77
N LEU A 172 -0.51 14.97 14.69
CA LEU A 172 -1.87 15.51 14.60
C LEU A 172 -2.85 14.50 14.02
N SER A 173 -4.00 14.31 14.63
CA SER A 173 -4.97 13.32 14.20
C SER A 173 -6.41 13.67 14.61
N ARG A 174 -7.38 13.38 13.76
CA ARG A 174 -8.82 13.46 14.09
C ARG A 174 -9.20 12.44 15.16
N GLN A 175 -8.70 11.23 15.05
CA GLN A 175 -8.95 10.16 16.02
C GLN A 175 -7.72 9.91 16.88
N THR A 176 -7.90 9.30 18.03
CA THR A 176 -6.78 8.86 18.88
C THR A 176 -5.90 7.88 18.09
N PRO A 177 -4.59 8.12 17.94
CA PRO A 177 -3.68 7.20 17.29
C PRO A 177 -3.76 5.80 17.89
N GLY A 178 -3.88 4.77 17.01
CA GLY A 178 -4.10 3.39 17.46
C GLY A 178 -5.54 3.09 17.94
N SER A 179 -6.54 3.94 17.60
CA SER A 179 -7.96 3.69 17.94
C SER A 179 -8.48 2.34 17.42
N MET A 180 -7.90 1.81 16.35
CA MET A 180 -8.20 0.49 15.80
C MET A 180 -7.69 -0.67 16.67
N MET A 181 -6.79 -0.41 17.61
CA MET A 181 -6.20 -1.42 18.49
C MET A 181 -7.01 -1.61 19.78
N GLY A 182 -6.83 -2.76 20.42
CA GLY A 182 -7.35 -2.99 21.76
C GLY A 182 -6.71 -2.07 22.81
N PRO A 183 -7.42 -1.82 23.96
CA PRO A 183 -6.98 -0.80 24.94
C PRO A 183 -5.54 -0.99 25.45
N LYS A 184 -5.13 -2.23 25.71
CA LYS A 184 -3.77 -2.53 26.21
C LYS A 184 -2.68 -2.27 25.17
N ALA A 185 -2.93 -2.68 23.92
CA ALA A 185 -1.99 -2.43 22.81
C ALA A 185 -1.87 -0.93 22.54
N ARG A 186 -2.99 -0.20 22.53
CA ARG A 186 -3.01 1.25 22.37
C ARG A 186 -2.29 1.99 23.50
N ALA A 187 -2.50 1.60 24.76
CA ALA A 187 -1.77 2.17 25.88
C ALA A 187 -0.24 1.96 25.75
N ARG A 188 0.17 0.76 25.31
CA ARG A 188 1.58 0.44 25.05
C ARG A 188 2.17 1.27 23.90
N LEU A 189 1.38 1.49 22.84
CA LEU A 189 1.74 2.35 21.71
C LEU A 189 1.97 3.80 22.17
N HIS A 190 1.03 4.36 22.93
CA HIS A 190 1.16 5.75 23.45
C HIS A 190 2.36 5.89 24.39
N ALA A 191 2.60 4.91 25.28
CA ALA A 191 3.78 4.91 26.14
C ALA A 191 5.10 4.88 25.33
N GLY A 192 5.13 4.15 24.20
CA GLY A 192 6.26 4.12 23.27
C GLY A 192 6.50 5.46 22.59
N LEU A 193 5.44 6.10 22.06
CA LEU A 193 5.53 7.43 21.46
C LEU A 193 5.98 8.49 22.47
N ALA A 194 5.41 8.47 23.68
CA ALA A 194 5.81 9.39 24.75
C ALA A 194 7.30 9.23 25.15
N ARG A 195 7.81 8.00 25.20
CA ARG A 195 9.23 7.72 25.46
C ARG A 195 10.15 8.32 24.40
N LEU A 196 9.69 8.39 23.15
CA LEU A 196 10.41 9.01 22.03
C LEU A 196 10.22 10.55 21.98
N GLY A 197 9.45 11.13 22.90
CA GLY A 197 9.19 12.56 22.92
C GLY A 197 8.10 13.01 21.91
N VAL A 198 7.40 12.09 21.24
CA VAL A 198 6.34 12.46 20.29
C VAL A 198 5.13 13.06 21.02
N ARG A 199 4.78 14.28 20.68
CA ARG A 199 3.58 14.96 21.21
C ARG A 199 2.35 14.56 20.36
N ILE A 200 1.38 13.94 20.99
CA ILE A 200 0.12 13.53 20.33
C ILE A 200 -0.95 14.59 20.56
N ARG A 201 -1.57 15.08 19.47
CA ARG A 201 -2.76 15.92 19.50
C ARG A 201 -3.88 15.22 18.72
N SER A 202 -4.86 14.72 19.47
CA SER A 202 -6.04 14.04 18.93
C SER A 202 -7.26 14.95 18.93
N GLY A 203 -8.25 14.65 18.10
CA GLY A 203 -9.47 15.43 17.99
C GLY A 203 -9.31 16.74 17.21
N VAL A 204 -8.24 16.84 16.41
CA VAL A 204 -7.95 18.04 15.61
C VAL A 204 -8.15 17.78 14.12
N ASP A 205 -8.70 18.75 13.43
CA ASP A 205 -8.84 18.77 11.97
C ASP A 205 -7.91 19.82 11.37
N ILE A 206 -7.04 19.39 10.45
CA ILE A 206 -6.19 20.29 9.67
C ILE A 206 -7.02 20.78 8.48
N VAL A 207 -7.16 22.10 8.36
CA VAL A 207 -7.95 22.75 7.30
C VAL A 207 -7.08 23.44 6.24
N LYS A 208 -5.80 23.65 6.52
CA LYS A 208 -4.83 24.20 5.57
C LYS A 208 -3.40 23.85 5.97
N VAL A 209 -2.56 23.55 4.97
CA VAL A 209 -1.11 23.50 5.13
C VAL A 209 -0.51 24.79 4.57
N MET A 210 0.50 25.33 5.26
CA MET A 210 1.17 26.58 4.95
C MET A 210 2.69 26.37 4.92
N PRO A 211 3.47 27.28 4.34
CA PRO A 211 4.93 27.16 4.30
C PRO A 211 5.60 27.00 5.66
N ASP A 212 4.97 27.52 6.72
CA ASP A 212 5.50 27.63 8.08
C ASP A 212 4.65 26.87 9.13
N GLY A 213 3.72 26.02 8.69
CA GLY A 213 2.90 25.22 9.60
C GLY A 213 1.56 24.74 9.06
N VAL A 214 0.66 24.41 9.97
CA VAL A 214 -0.70 23.96 9.64
C VAL A 214 -1.75 24.74 10.43
N ALA A 215 -2.85 25.09 9.77
CA ALA A 215 -4.02 25.70 10.42
C ALA A 215 -5.04 24.60 10.78
N LEU A 216 -5.58 24.69 11.98
CA LEU A 216 -6.60 23.79 12.50
C LEU A 216 -7.99 24.42 12.39
N ALA A 217 -9.03 23.58 12.44
CA ALA A 217 -10.42 24.01 12.30
C ALA A 217 -10.91 24.94 13.42
N ASP A 218 -10.27 24.91 14.59
CA ASP A 218 -10.56 25.80 15.73
C ASP A 218 -9.88 27.17 15.62
N GLY A 219 -9.12 27.42 14.54
CA GLY A 219 -8.41 28.65 14.26
C GLY A 219 -6.96 28.68 14.80
N GLU A 220 -6.54 27.67 15.53
CA GLU A 220 -5.14 27.57 15.97
C GLU A 220 -4.21 27.32 14.78
N VAL A 221 -3.02 27.90 14.82
CA VAL A 221 -1.92 27.60 13.90
C VAL A 221 -0.84 26.86 14.66
N VAL A 222 -0.45 25.67 14.17
CA VAL A 222 0.68 24.90 14.68
C VAL A 222 1.89 25.17 13.79
N PRO A 223 2.90 25.92 14.27
CA PRO A 223 4.10 26.19 13.51
C PRO A 223 4.88 24.90 13.25
N ALA A 224 5.44 24.74 12.05
CA ALA A 224 6.25 23.59 11.68
C ALA A 224 7.24 23.96 10.57
N GLY A 225 8.49 23.50 10.71
CA GLY A 225 9.48 23.63 9.65
C GLY A 225 9.32 22.55 8.57
N ALA A 226 8.65 21.43 8.89
CA ALA A 226 8.27 20.40 7.92
C ALA A 226 6.94 19.77 8.29
N VAL A 227 6.15 19.42 7.27
CA VAL A 227 4.86 18.72 7.42
C VAL A 227 4.88 17.43 6.62
N LEU A 228 4.73 16.28 7.29
CA LEU A 228 4.50 15.00 6.63
C LEU A 228 3.00 14.69 6.57
N TRP A 229 2.47 14.57 5.35
CA TRP A 229 1.07 14.19 5.12
C TRP A 229 0.93 12.68 5.01
N ALA A 230 0.46 12.03 6.07
CA ALA A 230 0.27 10.59 6.20
C ALA A 230 -1.22 10.20 6.40
N THR A 231 -2.14 11.08 5.98
CA THR A 231 -3.58 10.87 6.11
C THR A 231 -4.29 10.97 4.76
N GLY A 232 -5.35 10.19 4.61
CA GLY A 232 -6.09 10.13 3.36
C GLY A 232 -5.32 9.40 2.24
N VAL A 233 -6.05 8.67 1.44
CA VAL A 233 -5.52 8.05 0.21
C VAL A 233 -6.53 8.21 -0.89
N ARG A 234 -6.04 8.48 -2.11
CA ARG A 234 -6.85 8.50 -3.32
C ARG A 234 -6.32 7.50 -4.35
N VAL A 235 -7.20 7.00 -5.17
CA VAL A 235 -6.87 6.18 -6.33
C VAL A 235 -6.79 7.03 -7.57
N SER A 236 -6.10 6.53 -8.62
CA SER A 236 -6.01 7.24 -9.88
C SER A 236 -7.40 7.43 -10.52
N PRO A 237 -7.73 8.63 -11.04
CA PRO A 237 -8.98 8.87 -11.79
C PRO A 237 -9.03 8.12 -13.13
N LEU A 238 -7.93 7.53 -13.56
CA LEU A 238 -7.78 6.82 -14.82
C LEU A 238 -8.85 5.73 -15.02
N ALA A 239 -9.22 5.04 -13.93
CA ALA A 239 -10.24 3.98 -13.99
C ALA A 239 -11.62 4.53 -14.36
N ALA A 240 -12.05 5.62 -13.74
CA ALA A 240 -13.31 6.27 -14.04
C ALA A 240 -13.31 6.86 -15.45
N ALA A 241 -12.22 7.52 -15.84
CA ALA A 241 -12.05 8.07 -17.18
C ALA A 241 -12.08 7.00 -18.29
N ALA A 242 -11.68 5.76 -17.97
CA ALA A 242 -11.73 4.59 -18.86
C ALA A 242 -13.12 3.88 -18.89
N GLY A 243 -14.15 4.44 -18.27
CA GLY A 243 -15.49 3.83 -18.23
C GLY A 243 -15.63 2.64 -17.26
N LEU A 244 -14.61 2.37 -16.42
CA LEU A 244 -14.73 1.37 -15.37
C LEU A 244 -15.65 1.87 -14.26
N ARG A 245 -16.58 1.02 -13.81
CA ARG A 245 -17.47 1.38 -12.71
C ARG A 245 -16.71 1.48 -11.40
N VAL A 246 -16.78 2.66 -10.77
CA VAL A 246 -16.08 2.96 -9.51
C VAL A 246 -17.06 3.27 -8.38
N ASP A 247 -16.60 3.15 -7.14
CA ASP A 247 -17.30 3.61 -5.95
C ASP A 247 -17.07 5.12 -5.69
N GLU A 248 -17.68 5.66 -4.64
CA GLU A 248 -17.58 7.07 -4.25
C GLU A 248 -16.13 7.52 -3.95
N ARG A 249 -15.21 6.58 -3.71
CA ARG A 249 -13.78 6.84 -3.50
C ARG A 249 -12.94 6.60 -4.76
N GLY A 250 -13.57 6.41 -5.92
CA GLY A 250 -12.90 6.15 -7.19
C GLY A 250 -12.35 4.73 -7.35
N ARG A 251 -12.57 3.80 -6.38
CA ARG A 251 -12.09 2.42 -6.48
C ARG A 251 -12.97 1.62 -7.43
N ILE A 252 -12.38 0.79 -8.26
CA ILE A 252 -13.10 -0.03 -9.23
C ILE A 252 -13.93 -1.09 -8.50
N ILE A 253 -15.23 -1.12 -8.75
CA ILE A 253 -16.16 -2.09 -8.18
C ILE A 253 -15.89 -3.46 -8.81
N THR A 254 -15.67 -4.49 -7.97
CA THR A 254 -15.35 -5.84 -8.42
C THR A 254 -16.45 -6.84 -8.12
N ASP A 255 -16.52 -7.88 -8.97
CA ASP A 255 -17.26 -9.09 -8.67
C ASP A 255 -16.53 -9.94 -7.60
N ALA A 256 -17.14 -11.04 -7.20
CA ALA A 256 -16.56 -11.94 -6.19
C ALA A 256 -15.25 -12.60 -6.65
N ALA A 257 -14.92 -12.57 -7.93
CA ALA A 257 -13.68 -13.14 -8.49
C ALA A 257 -12.57 -12.10 -8.68
N LEU A 258 -12.80 -10.83 -8.29
CA LEU A 258 -11.95 -9.65 -8.47
C LEU A 258 -11.92 -9.11 -9.91
N ARG A 259 -12.92 -9.40 -10.73
CA ARG A 259 -13.06 -8.77 -12.05
C ARG A 259 -13.91 -7.51 -11.92
N SER A 260 -13.62 -6.49 -12.73
CA SER A 260 -14.50 -5.33 -12.85
C SER A 260 -15.92 -5.76 -13.22
N VAL A 261 -16.92 -5.13 -12.60
CA VAL A 261 -18.32 -5.42 -12.88
C VAL A 261 -18.78 -4.85 -14.24
N SER A 262 -18.05 -3.87 -14.79
CA SER A 262 -18.29 -3.29 -16.11
C SER A 262 -17.52 -3.99 -17.23
N HIS A 263 -16.28 -4.46 -16.97
CA HIS A 263 -15.39 -5.07 -17.97
C HIS A 263 -14.76 -6.35 -17.39
N ARG A 264 -15.27 -7.50 -17.81
CA ARG A 264 -14.88 -8.79 -17.20
C ARG A 264 -13.46 -9.25 -17.54
N ASP A 265 -12.83 -8.69 -18.53
CA ASP A 265 -11.44 -8.86 -18.93
C ASP A 265 -10.46 -8.03 -18.08
N VAL A 266 -10.97 -7.17 -17.16
CA VAL A 266 -10.19 -6.38 -16.23
C VAL A 266 -10.26 -6.98 -14.82
N TYR A 267 -9.18 -7.57 -14.35
CA TYR A 267 -8.97 -7.93 -12.94
C TYR A 267 -8.44 -6.74 -12.17
N VAL A 268 -8.97 -6.49 -10.96
CA VAL A 268 -8.57 -5.34 -10.14
C VAL A 268 -8.03 -5.83 -8.80
N VAL A 269 -6.85 -5.34 -8.43
CA VAL A 269 -6.13 -5.82 -7.25
C VAL A 269 -5.53 -4.68 -6.42
N GLY A 270 -5.32 -4.95 -5.13
CA GLY A 270 -4.78 -3.95 -4.19
C GLY A 270 -5.76 -2.81 -3.89
N ASP A 271 -5.22 -1.64 -3.56
CA ASP A 271 -5.99 -0.49 -3.06
C ASP A 271 -6.97 0.10 -4.08
N ALA A 272 -6.72 -0.10 -5.37
CA ALA A 272 -7.59 0.35 -6.45
C ALA A 272 -8.92 -0.44 -6.54
N ALA A 273 -9.03 -1.57 -5.84
CA ALA A 273 -10.18 -2.46 -5.89
C ALA A 273 -11.17 -2.23 -4.74
N ALA A 274 -12.44 -2.03 -5.05
CA ALA A 274 -13.53 -2.06 -4.07
C ALA A 274 -13.98 -3.51 -3.84
N VAL A 275 -13.19 -4.25 -3.06
CA VAL A 275 -13.43 -5.67 -2.77
C VAL A 275 -14.38 -5.80 -1.59
N ARG A 276 -15.52 -6.48 -1.77
CA ARG A 276 -16.49 -6.74 -0.69
C ARG A 276 -16.35 -8.17 -0.17
N GLN A 277 -16.31 -8.29 1.16
CA GLN A 277 -16.39 -9.55 1.91
C GLN A 277 -17.65 -9.56 2.79
N GLY A 278 -17.94 -10.67 3.47
CA GLY A 278 -19.09 -10.76 4.36
C GLY A 278 -19.10 -9.74 5.52
N TYR A 279 -17.91 -9.29 5.94
CA TYR A 279 -17.74 -8.28 6.99
C TYR A 279 -17.72 -6.83 6.46
N GLY A 280 -17.80 -6.61 5.16
CA GLY A 280 -17.78 -5.27 4.56
C GLY A 280 -16.74 -5.10 3.46
N LEU A 281 -16.35 -3.85 3.18
CA LEU A 281 -15.31 -3.53 2.21
C LEU A 281 -13.93 -3.77 2.80
N VAL A 282 -13.07 -4.43 2.02
CA VAL A 282 -11.65 -4.59 2.35
C VAL A 282 -10.98 -3.21 2.24
N HIS A 283 -10.28 -2.79 3.29
CA HIS A 283 -9.44 -1.61 3.20
C HIS A 283 -8.03 -1.97 2.69
N GLY A 284 -7.42 -1.03 1.96
CA GLY A 284 -6.14 -1.23 1.30
C GLY A 284 -4.98 -1.34 2.31
N THR A 285 -4.26 -2.44 2.24
CA THR A 285 -3.00 -2.70 2.95
C THR A 285 -2.17 -3.68 2.13
N CYS A 286 -0.87 -3.81 2.40
CA CYS A 286 -0.07 -4.88 1.79
C CYS A 286 -0.61 -6.26 2.15
N GLN A 287 -1.19 -6.41 3.36
CA GLN A 287 -1.79 -7.65 3.85
C GLN A 287 -3.00 -8.08 3.01
N SER A 288 -3.82 -7.14 2.55
CA SER A 288 -4.94 -7.43 1.65
C SER A 288 -4.52 -7.43 0.17
N GLY A 289 -3.57 -6.58 -0.21
CA GLY A 289 -3.13 -6.40 -1.59
C GLY A 289 -2.47 -7.65 -2.19
N ILE A 290 -1.49 -8.25 -1.52
CA ILE A 290 -0.80 -9.45 -1.99
C ILE A 290 -1.78 -10.60 -2.29
N PRO A 291 -2.72 -10.97 -1.40
CA PRO A 291 -3.72 -12.00 -1.68
C PRO A 291 -4.59 -11.72 -2.90
N THR A 292 -4.98 -10.46 -3.12
CA THR A 292 -5.78 -10.11 -4.31
C THR A 292 -5.02 -10.38 -5.60
N GLY A 293 -3.73 -10.00 -5.67
CA GLY A 293 -2.86 -10.28 -6.82
C GLY A 293 -2.68 -11.78 -7.07
N VAL A 294 -2.38 -12.54 -6.01
CA VAL A 294 -2.26 -14.00 -6.08
C VAL A 294 -3.56 -14.65 -6.57
N HIS A 295 -4.71 -14.17 -6.11
CA HIS A 295 -6.01 -14.73 -6.48
C HIS A 295 -6.40 -14.39 -7.92
N ALA A 296 -6.20 -13.14 -8.35
CA ALA A 296 -6.44 -12.72 -9.73
C ALA A 296 -5.61 -13.57 -10.71
N ALA A 297 -4.30 -13.72 -10.46
CA ALA A 297 -3.44 -14.58 -11.25
C ALA A 297 -3.93 -16.04 -11.29
N ALA A 298 -4.40 -16.58 -10.17
CA ALA A 298 -4.96 -17.92 -10.12
C ALA A 298 -6.24 -18.05 -10.97
N ASN A 299 -7.09 -17.05 -10.96
CA ASN A 299 -8.31 -17.01 -11.75
C ASN A 299 -8.03 -16.86 -13.25
N ILE A 300 -7.09 -15.99 -13.63
CA ILE A 300 -6.63 -15.86 -15.02
C ILE A 300 -6.13 -17.22 -15.54
N VAL A 301 -5.28 -17.92 -14.77
CA VAL A 301 -4.82 -19.29 -15.15
C VAL A 301 -5.96 -20.30 -15.26
N ARG A 302 -7.03 -20.15 -14.47
CA ARG A 302 -8.22 -21.00 -14.58
C ARG A 302 -8.96 -20.73 -15.89
N GLU A 303 -9.16 -19.44 -16.23
CA GLU A 303 -9.82 -19.04 -17.48
C GLU A 303 -9.04 -19.46 -18.73
N LEU A 304 -7.69 -19.36 -18.69
CA LEU A 304 -6.83 -19.90 -19.76
C LEU A 304 -6.99 -21.43 -19.96
N LYS A 305 -7.53 -22.14 -18.96
CA LYS A 305 -7.86 -23.57 -19.00
C LYS A 305 -9.35 -23.85 -19.21
N GLY A 306 -10.13 -22.86 -19.61
CA GLY A 306 -11.59 -22.97 -19.78
C GLY A 306 -12.38 -23.21 -18.47
N LYS A 307 -11.78 -22.93 -17.31
CA LYS A 307 -12.41 -23.15 -16.00
C LYS A 307 -12.95 -21.86 -15.44
N GLN A 308 -14.11 -21.91 -14.77
CA GLN A 308 -14.72 -20.76 -14.12
C GLN A 308 -13.80 -20.19 -13.01
N PRO A 309 -13.70 -18.85 -12.87
CA PRO A 309 -12.98 -18.21 -11.80
C PRO A 309 -13.62 -18.53 -10.44
N LYS A 310 -12.81 -18.51 -9.39
CA LYS A 310 -13.23 -18.75 -8.01
C LYS A 310 -13.44 -17.44 -7.26
N ARG A 311 -14.37 -17.48 -6.31
CA ARG A 311 -14.60 -16.37 -5.38
C ARG A 311 -13.36 -16.11 -4.52
N PHE A 312 -13.00 -14.85 -4.36
CA PHE A 312 -11.98 -14.36 -3.43
C PHE A 312 -12.48 -14.43 -1.98
N ARG A 313 -11.61 -14.84 -1.07
CA ARG A 313 -11.86 -14.85 0.36
C ARG A 313 -10.62 -14.35 1.06
N PHE A 314 -10.82 -13.43 2.00
CA PHE A 314 -9.75 -12.81 2.76
C PHE A 314 -10.20 -12.49 4.19
N GLY A 315 -9.29 -12.57 5.15
CA GLY A 315 -9.46 -12.11 6.51
C GLY A 315 -8.13 -11.54 7.01
N TYR A 316 -8.20 -10.44 7.74
CA TYR A 316 -7.05 -9.79 8.37
C TYR A 316 -6.45 -10.66 9.47
N VAL A 317 -5.21 -10.39 9.85
CA VAL A 317 -4.46 -11.18 10.84
C VAL A 317 -3.90 -10.28 11.93
N HIS A 318 -3.40 -9.10 11.58
CA HIS A 318 -2.69 -8.23 12.51
C HIS A 318 -2.59 -6.78 12.01
N GLN A 319 -2.32 -5.88 12.94
CA GLN A 319 -1.94 -4.47 12.69
C GLN A 319 -0.57 -4.25 13.35
N PRO A 320 0.54 -4.42 12.60
CA PRO A 320 1.89 -4.28 13.11
C PRO A 320 2.36 -2.83 12.99
N VAL A 321 2.88 -2.25 14.09
CA VAL A 321 3.37 -0.87 14.17
C VAL A 321 4.75 -0.85 14.80
N SER A 322 5.73 -0.24 14.13
CA SER A 322 7.03 0.08 14.72
C SER A 322 6.97 1.38 15.52
N LEU A 323 7.73 1.45 16.60
CA LEU A 323 7.91 2.61 17.46
C LEU A 323 9.41 2.92 17.53
N GLY A 324 9.97 3.35 16.39
CA GLY A 324 11.39 3.38 16.12
C GLY A 324 11.95 1.99 15.83
N ARG A 325 13.27 1.83 15.96
CA ARG A 325 13.97 0.58 15.60
C ARG A 325 13.98 -0.45 16.73
N HIS A 326 13.74 -0.01 17.96
CA HIS A 326 13.95 -0.83 19.16
C HIS A 326 12.66 -1.27 19.85
N ASP A 327 11.50 -0.80 19.37
CA ASP A 327 10.20 -1.13 19.93
C ASP A 327 9.13 -1.29 18.83
N ALA A 328 8.10 -2.07 19.13
CA ALA A 328 6.96 -2.26 18.25
C ALA A 328 5.74 -2.76 19.04
N VAL A 329 4.57 -2.60 18.44
CA VAL A 329 3.31 -3.18 18.91
C VAL A 329 2.63 -3.88 17.75
N ILE A 330 2.26 -5.15 17.95
CA ILE A 330 1.50 -5.96 16.99
C ILE A 330 0.16 -6.28 17.61
N GLN A 331 -0.89 -5.65 17.15
CA GLN A 331 -2.25 -6.05 17.51
C GLN A 331 -2.70 -7.19 16.60
N PHE A 332 -3.00 -8.36 17.15
CA PHE A 332 -3.66 -9.42 16.38
C PHE A 332 -5.14 -9.11 16.22
N THR A 333 -5.69 -9.45 15.06
CA THR A 333 -7.07 -9.11 14.69
C THR A 333 -7.91 -10.33 14.37
N HIS A 334 -9.23 -10.14 14.43
CA HIS A 334 -10.19 -11.01 13.80
C HIS A 334 -10.17 -10.81 12.27
N PRO A 335 -10.80 -11.69 11.47
CA PRO A 335 -10.83 -11.57 10.02
C PRO A 335 -11.43 -10.26 9.48
N ASP A 336 -12.28 -9.59 10.24
CA ASP A 336 -12.88 -8.28 9.95
C ASP A 336 -12.01 -7.08 10.35
N ASP A 337 -10.76 -7.35 10.76
CA ASP A 337 -9.78 -6.40 11.30
C ASP A 337 -10.13 -5.81 12.68
N SER A 338 -11.17 -6.24 13.34
CA SER A 338 -11.42 -5.87 14.71
C SER A 338 -10.34 -6.45 15.65
N ALA A 339 -9.97 -5.67 16.68
CA ALA A 339 -8.89 -6.04 17.59
C ALA A 339 -9.25 -7.29 18.39
N SER A 340 -8.38 -8.30 18.39
CA SER A 340 -8.46 -9.42 19.32
C SER A 340 -7.89 -9.05 20.69
N ARG A 341 -8.07 -9.92 21.68
CA ARG A 341 -7.46 -9.74 23.01
C ARG A 341 -5.93 -9.87 23.04
N PHE A 342 -5.34 -10.44 21.98
CA PHE A 342 -3.92 -10.75 21.90
C PHE A 342 -3.16 -9.63 21.20
N TYR A 343 -2.03 -9.24 21.78
CA TYR A 343 -1.05 -8.35 21.16
C TYR A 343 0.37 -8.77 21.56
N LEU A 344 1.35 -8.34 20.80
CA LEU A 344 2.78 -8.51 21.07
C LEU A 344 3.43 -7.13 21.16
N ALA A 345 4.44 -6.96 22.04
CA ALA A 345 5.17 -5.70 22.18
C ALA A 345 6.65 -5.94 22.48
N GLY A 346 7.47 -4.88 22.35
CA GLY A 346 8.90 -4.92 22.61
C GLY A 346 9.70 -5.71 21.57
N ARG A 347 10.87 -6.24 21.95
CA ARG A 347 11.82 -6.88 21.02
C ARG A 347 11.23 -8.00 20.14
N TRP A 348 10.30 -8.78 20.66
CA TRP A 348 9.63 -9.83 19.87
C TRP A 348 8.68 -9.26 18.84
N ALA A 349 8.03 -8.13 19.15
CA ALA A 349 7.22 -7.41 18.18
C ALA A 349 8.10 -6.79 17.08
N VAL A 350 9.29 -6.28 17.42
CA VAL A 350 10.26 -5.79 16.44
C VAL A 350 10.67 -6.91 15.47
N ALA A 351 11.08 -8.08 15.99
CA ALA A 351 11.47 -9.22 15.17
C ALA A 351 10.30 -9.67 14.25
N TYR A 352 9.07 -9.71 14.79
CA TYR A 352 7.87 -10.01 14.03
C TYR A 352 7.62 -8.98 12.92
N LYS A 353 7.66 -7.67 13.26
CA LYS A 353 7.44 -6.58 12.30
C LYS A 353 8.47 -6.60 11.18
N GLU A 354 9.76 -6.80 11.50
CA GLU A 354 10.83 -6.90 10.50
C GLU A 354 10.60 -8.09 9.55
N THR A 355 10.21 -9.26 10.09
CA THR A 355 9.87 -10.43 9.28
C THR A 355 8.70 -10.13 8.34
N VAL A 356 7.64 -9.48 8.84
CA VAL A 356 6.49 -9.09 8.02
C VAL A 356 6.90 -8.09 6.94
N SER A 357 7.71 -7.08 7.28
CA SER A 357 8.14 -6.04 6.33
C SER A 357 9.08 -6.57 5.25
N ALA A 358 9.93 -7.55 5.56
CA ALA A 358 10.83 -8.20 4.61
C ALA A 358 10.15 -9.31 3.77
N SER A 359 9.01 -9.83 4.23
CA SER A 359 8.36 -11.00 3.63
C SER A 359 7.89 -10.83 2.17
N PRO A 360 7.44 -9.63 1.69
CA PRO A 360 6.88 -9.52 0.35
C PRO A 360 7.85 -9.98 -0.75
N TRP A 361 9.09 -9.50 -0.73
CA TRP A 361 10.08 -9.87 -1.75
C TRP A 361 10.41 -11.37 -1.75
N THR A 362 10.58 -11.94 -0.56
CA THR A 362 10.76 -13.39 -0.40
C THR A 362 9.52 -14.16 -0.87
N THR A 363 8.32 -13.65 -0.57
CA THR A 363 7.06 -14.23 -1.03
C THR A 363 6.99 -14.27 -2.56
N TYR A 364 7.41 -13.20 -3.28
CA TYR A 364 7.41 -13.20 -4.73
C TYR A 364 8.39 -14.26 -5.31
N ARG A 365 9.59 -14.40 -4.72
CA ARG A 365 10.52 -15.47 -5.09
C ARG A 365 9.91 -16.85 -4.89
N LEU A 366 9.24 -17.07 -3.76
CA LEU A 366 8.56 -18.34 -3.48
C LEU A 366 7.38 -18.60 -4.42
N LEU A 367 6.57 -17.59 -4.74
CA LEU A 367 5.47 -17.72 -5.70
C LEU A 367 5.96 -18.06 -7.10
N LYS A 368 7.12 -17.54 -7.50
CA LYS A 368 7.79 -17.88 -8.76
C LYS A 368 8.26 -19.33 -8.79
N LEU A 369 8.70 -19.88 -7.65
CA LEU A 369 9.22 -21.25 -7.54
C LEU A 369 8.12 -22.27 -7.19
N LEU A 370 7.27 -21.98 -6.22
CA LEU A 370 6.30 -22.88 -5.60
C LEU A 370 4.90 -22.25 -5.56
N PRO A 371 4.20 -22.18 -6.70
CA PRO A 371 2.93 -21.46 -6.78
C PRO A 371 1.78 -22.06 -5.95
N ALA A 372 1.96 -23.26 -5.38
CA ALA A 372 0.97 -23.86 -4.48
C ALA A 372 0.92 -23.18 -3.09
N LEU A 373 2.03 -22.62 -2.62
CA LEU A 373 2.14 -22.01 -1.28
C LEU A 373 1.23 -20.79 -1.11
N GLY A 374 1.01 -19.98 -2.14
CA GLY A 374 0.15 -18.80 -2.08
C GLY A 374 -1.34 -19.09 -1.84
N ALA A 375 -1.79 -20.35 -1.95
CA ALA A 375 -3.19 -20.72 -1.76
C ALA A 375 -3.55 -21.03 -0.29
N VAL A 376 -2.57 -21.33 0.54
CA VAL A 376 -2.78 -21.88 1.90
C VAL A 376 -2.91 -20.79 2.96
N THR A 377 -2.18 -19.70 2.82
CA THR A 377 -2.02 -18.66 3.85
C THR A 377 -3.23 -17.73 4.03
N TRP A 378 -4.11 -17.61 3.02
CA TRP A 378 -5.13 -16.56 2.97
C TRP A 378 -6.57 -17.03 3.20
N ARG A 379 -6.80 -18.32 3.43
CA ARG A 379 -8.14 -18.88 3.65
C ARG A 379 -8.68 -18.70 5.06
N ARG A 380 -8.00 -17.93 5.90
CA ARG A 380 -8.43 -17.69 7.28
C ARG A 380 -9.77 -16.96 7.31
N GLY A 381 -10.71 -17.46 8.11
CA GLY A 381 -12.00 -16.80 8.30
C GLY A 381 -13.09 -17.18 7.29
N GLY A 382 -13.06 -18.37 6.69
CA GLY A 382 -14.05 -18.82 5.71
C GLY A 382 -15.53 -18.67 6.12
N GLY A 383 -15.82 -18.55 7.42
CA GLY A 383 -17.15 -18.22 7.96
C GLY A 383 -17.51 -16.74 7.83
N PHE A 384 -16.51 -15.83 7.88
CA PHE A 384 -16.68 -14.38 7.82
C PHE A 384 -16.60 -13.80 6.40
N THR A 385 -16.19 -14.61 5.44
CA THR A 385 -15.97 -14.19 4.04
C THR A 385 -17.01 -14.77 3.07
N ARG A 386 -18.13 -15.24 3.57
CA ARG A 386 -19.25 -15.79 2.78
C ARG A 386 -20.11 -14.69 2.18
#